data_f23876c28c51415e7acc04cef1f88d8c
#
_entry.id   f23876c28c51415e7acc04cef1f88d8c
#
_cell.length_a   1.000
_cell.length_b   1.000
_cell.length_c   1.000
_cell.angle_alpha   90.00
_cell.angle_beta   90.00
_cell.angle_gamma   90.00
#
_symmetry.space_group_name_H-M   'P 1'
#
loop_
_entity.id
_entity.type
_entity.pdbx_description
1 polymer ?
#
loop_
_entity_poly.entity_id
_entity_poly.type
_entity_poly.pdbx_seq_one_letter_code
_entity_poly.pdbx_strand_id
1 'polypeptide(L)'
;MRIKSALFIAFVVLAASVPSGITVANAAPIYVFPVVGCKATYAKSHHDYQATDIQAKAGCKYVAPIDGTITEVSPKDIWNSKKNLGDTRGGLSVTLVGDDGVRYYGSHFKSIEPGIEPGVVVVAGQTLAYVGATGSARGTAPHIHFGISWPTPVESNVWWVRRGVLYPWSYLDAWKAGTDKSPFSAVEKLRKKLGDIPPAPKK
;
A
#
# COMPACT_ATOMS: atom_id res chain seq x y z
N MET A 1 -71.31 28.97 -47.89
CA MET A 1 -70.48 29.47 -46.72
C MET A 1 -69.92 28.25 -45.98
N ARG A 2 -68.66 27.92 -46.24
CA ARG A 2 -67.99 26.72 -45.69
C ARG A 2 -67.10 27.15 -44.48
N ILE A 3 -67.46 26.69 -43.33
CA ILE A 3 -66.70 26.92 -42.09
C ILE A 3 -65.61 25.86 -42.04
N LYS A 4 -64.32 26.28 -42.00
CA LYS A 4 -63.18 25.42 -41.82
C LYS A 4 -62.88 25.38 -40.33
N SER A 5 -63.10 24.22 -39.72
CA SER A 5 -62.67 23.94 -38.32
C SER A 5 -61.16 23.65 -38.30
N ALA A 6 -60.40 24.46 -37.59
CA ALA A 6 -58.99 24.21 -37.33
C ALA A 6 -58.83 23.36 -36.05
N LEU A 7 -58.22 22.20 -36.18
CA LEU A 7 -57.92 21.28 -35.10
C LEU A 7 -56.56 21.70 -34.45
N PHE A 8 -56.59 22.23 -33.23
CA PHE A 8 -55.36 22.50 -32.43
C PHE A 8 -54.92 21.20 -31.76
N ILE A 9 -53.78 20.65 -32.15
CA ILE A 9 -53.12 19.55 -31.45
C ILE A 9 -52.21 20.17 -30.41
N ALA A 10 -52.54 20.02 -29.13
CA ALA A 10 -51.67 20.39 -28.02
C ALA A 10 -50.63 19.30 -27.81
N PHE A 11 -49.33 19.63 -28.02
CA PHE A 11 -48.21 18.77 -27.64
C PHE A 11 -47.99 18.92 -26.13
N VAL A 12 -48.25 17.85 -25.37
CA VAL A 12 -47.85 17.74 -23.99
C VAL A 12 -46.40 17.26 -23.96
N VAL A 13 -45.45 18.15 -23.62
CA VAL A 13 -44.04 17.79 -23.37
C VAL A 13 -43.96 17.21 -21.97
N LEU A 14 -43.81 15.89 -21.89
CA LEU A 14 -43.51 15.20 -20.66
C LEU A 14 -42.02 15.45 -20.31
N ALA A 15 -41.76 16.34 -19.36
CA ALA A 15 -40.42 16.52 -18.81
C ALA A 15 -40.04 15.29 -17.99
N ALA A 16 -39.18 14.41 -18.50
CA ALA A 16 -38.61 13.32 -17.74
C ALA A 16 -37.61 13.90 -16.75
N SER A 17 -37.94 13.87 -15.45
CA SER A 17 -37.00 14.18 -14.36
C SER A 17 -35.93 13.08 -14.31
N VAL A 18 -34.69 13.45 -14.66
CA VAL A 18 -33.52 12.58 -14.49
C VAL A 18 -33.26 12.48 -12.97
N PRO A 19 -33.21 11.28 -12.37
CA PRO A 19 -32.90 11.16 -10.97
C PRO A 19 -31.47 11.64 -10.74
N SER A 20 -31.31 12.56 -9.78
CA SER A 20 -30.02 13.08 -9.29
C SER A 20 -29.09 11.95 -8.93
N GLY A 21 -27.88 12.01 -9.44
CA GLY A 21 -26.87 10.96 -9.30
C GLY A 21 -26.69 10.47 -7.87
N ILE A 22 -26.64 9.18 -7.71
CA ILE A 22 -26.25 8.49 -6.48
C ILE A 22 -24.78 8.86 -6.23
N THR A 23 -24.53 9.78 -5.27
CA THR A 23 -23.20 9.98 -4.72
C THR A 23 -22.83 8.71 -3.96
N VAL A 24 -22.00 7.86 -4.53
CA VAL A 24 -21.39 6.75 -3.79
C VAL A 24 -20.50 7.41 -2.72
N ALA A 25 -20.94 7.40 -1.48
CA ALA A 25 -20.09 7.76 -0.36
C ALA A 25 -18.93 6.75 -0.36
N ASN A 26 -17.71 7.21 -0.62
CA ASN A 26 -16.53 6.37 -0.41
C ASN A 26 -16.54 5.92 1.04
N ALA A 27 -16.68 4.63 1.27
CA ALA A 27 -16.48 4.05 2.59
C ALA A 27 -15.08 4.42 3.08
N ALA A 28 -14.94 4.74 4.37
CA ALA A 28 -13.64 5.01 4.96
C ALA A 28 -12.71 3.79 4.75
N PRO A 29 -11.42 3.98 4.47
CA PRO A 29 -10.48 2.88 4.27
C PRO A 29 -10.47 1.95 5.49
N ILE A 30 -10.54 0.65 5.26
CA ILE A 30 -10.42 -0.36 6.31
C ILE A 30 -8.98 -0.83 6.33
N TYR A 31 -8.30 -0.65 7.49
CA TYR A 31 -6.92 -1.09 7.67
C TYR A 31 -6.83 -2.44 8.37
N VAL A 32 -5.94 -3.30 7.89
CA VAL A 32 -5.67 -4.63 8.42
C VAL A 32 -4.22 -4.75 8.86
N PHE A 33 -3.98 -5.36 10.03
CA PHE A 33 -2.62 -5.69 10.46
C PHE A 33 -1.97 -6.65 9.45
N PRO A 34 -0.78 -6.32 8.90
CA PRO A 34 -0.27 -6.96 7.69
C PRO A 34 0.27 -8.40 7.87
N VAL A 35 0.19 -8.99 9.08
CA VAL A 35 0.54 -10.39 9.32
C VAL A 35 -0.63 -11.11 9.97
N VAL A 36 -1.13 -12.18 9.32
CA VAL A 36 -2.30 -12.92 9.81
C VAL A 36 -1.99 -14.39 10.03
N GLY A 37 -2.77 -15.02 10.93
CA GLY A 37 -2.68 -16.45 11.23
C GLY A 37 -1.45 -16.82 12.07
N CYS A 38 -0.65 -15.86 12.55
CA CYS A 38 0.56 -16.10 13.32
C CYS A 38 0.72 -15.06 14.42
N LYS A 39 1.46 -15.44 15.49
CA LYS A 39 1.97 -14.46 16.46
C LYS A 39 3.03 -13.58 15.76
N ALA A 40 2.86 -12.26 15.89
CA ALA A 40 3.80 -11.30 15.37
C ALA A 40 4.13 -10.23 16.42
N THR A 41 5.40 -9.81 16.45
CA THR A 41 5.93 -8.76 17.31
C THR A 41 6.73 -7.77 16.48
N TYR A 42 6.87 -6.52 16.94
CA TYR A 42 7.66 -5.49 16.24
C TYR A 42 8.17 -4.46 17.25
N ALA A 43 9.30 -3.84 16.90
CA ALA A 43 9.86 -2.74 17.68
C ALA A 43 9.26 -1.39 17.28
N LYS A 44 9.38 -0.41 18.18
CA LYS A 44 8.97 0.98 17.88
C LYS A 44 10.02 1.78 17.10
N SER A 45 11.15 1.17 16.80
CA SER A 45 12.27 1.77 16.07
C SER A 45 12.85 0.78 15.09
N HIS A 46 13.55 1.30 14.10
CA HIS A 46 14.39 0.58 13.15
C HIS A 46 15.78 1.23 13.16
N HIS A 47 16.83 0.48 12.85
CA HIS A 47 18.22 0.93 13.07
C HIS A 47 18.67 2.08 12.17
N ASP A 48 18.24 2.13 10.87
CA ASP A 48 18.79 3.09 9.91
C ASP A 48 17.80 4.22 9.53
N TYR A 49 16.50 3.96 9.49
CA TYR A 49 15.46 4.88 9.02
C TYR A 49 14.08 4.48 9.57
N GLN A 50 13.06 5.29 9.26
CA GLN A 50 11.71 5.15 9.80
C GLN A 50 10.95 3.99 9.15
N ALA A 51 11.13 2.80 9.69
CA ALA A 51 10.46 1.57 9.32
C ALA A 51 10.26 0.70 10.58
N THR A 52 9.83 -0.54 10.41
CA THR A 52 9.87 -1.55 11.46
C THR A 52 10.04 -2.95 10.87
N ASP A 53 10.66 -3.83 11.65
CA ASP A 53 10.75 -5.25 11.34
C ASP A 53 9.66 -5.99 12.14
N ILE A 54 8.72 -6.63 11.42
CA ILE A 54 7.66 -7.44 12.02
C ILE A 54 8.17 -8.88 12.09
N GLN A 55 8.56 -9.31 13.29
CA GLN A 55 9.02 -10.65 13.58
C GLN A 55 7.85 -11.63 13.58
N ALA A 56 7.91 -12.65 12.74
CA ALA A 56 6.92 -13.73 12.69
C ALA A 56 7.56 -15.01 12.14
N LYS A 57 6.92 -16.16 12.37
CA LYS A 57 7.41 -17.46 11.88
C LYS A 57 7.46 -17.45 10.34
N ALA A 58 8.51 -18.05 9.75
CA ALA A 58 8.60 -18.23 8.30
C ALA A 58 7.36 -18.95 7.76
N GLY A 59 6.83 -18.44 6.64
CA GLY A 59 5.61 -18.95 6.02
C GLY A 59 4.31 -18.36 6.57
N CYS A 60 4.33 -17.49 7.58
CA CYS A 60 3.15 -16.70 7.97
C CYS A 60 2.72 -15.80 6.81
N LYS A 61 1.42 -15.56 6.67
CA LYS A 61 0.88 -14.74 5.59
C LYS A 61 1.17 -13.25 5.83
N TYR A 62 1.70 -12.60 4.80
CA TYR A 62 1.69 -11.14 4.67
C TYR A 62 0.50 -10.75 3.81
N VAL A 63 -0.31 -9.83 4.28
CA VAL A 63 -1.55 -9.41 3.63
C VAL A 63 -1.52 -7.92 3.31
N ALA A 64 -2.35 -7.50 2.34
CA ALA A 64 -2.56 -6.10 2.04
C ALA A 64 -3.11 -5.36 3.28
N PRO A 65 -2.47 -4.28 3.75
CA PRO A 65 -2.97 -3.55 4.91
C PRO A 65 -4.22 -2.72 4.61
N ILE A 66 -4.54 -2.47 3.36
CA ILE A 66 -5.65 -1.67 2.85
C ILE A 66 -5.95 -2.10 1.40
N ASP A 67 -7.11 -1.76 0.87
CA ASP A 67 -7.41 -1.86 -0.55
C ASP A 67 -6.44 -1.00 -1.37
N GLY A 68 -6.10 -1.43 -2.60
CA GLY A 68 -5.21 -0.65 -3.44
C GLY A 68 -4.63 -1.43 -4.62
N THR A 69 -3.56 -0.90 -5.21
CA THR A 69 -2.92 -1.47 -6.39
C THR A 69 -1.47 -1.85 -6.09
N ILE A 70 -1.05 -3.05 -6.49
CA ILE A 70 0.35 -3.46 -6.47
C ILE A 70 1.12 -2.65 -7.51
N THR A 71 2.18 -1.96 -7.10
CA THR A 71 2.98 -1.11 -8.01
C THR A 71 4.35 -1.69 -8.32
N GLU A 72 4.93 -2.45 -7.39
CA GLU A 72 6.25 -3.06 -7.61
C GLU A 72 6.31 -4.45 -6.96
N VAL A 73 6.97 -5.38 -7.64
CA VAL A 73 7.25 -6.73 -7.13
C VAL A 73 8.70 -7.08 -7.47
N SER A 74 9.46 -7.52 -6.45
CA SER A 74 10.79 -8.13 -6.65
C SER A 74 10.66 -9.64 -6.47
N PRO A 75 10.48 -10.43 -7.55
CA PRO A 75 10.19 -11.86 -7.46
C PRO A 75 11.46 -12.72 -7.27
N LYS A 76 12.64 -12.11 -7.36
CA LYS A 76 13.94 -12.80 -7.24
C LYS A 76 14.83 -12.13 -6.21
N ASP A 77 15.49 -12.93 -5.38
CA ASP A 77 16.51 -12.43 -4.46
C ASP A 77 17.85 -12.28 -5.18
N ILE A 78 18.16 -11.06 -5.59
CA ILE A 78 19.39 -10.68 -6.29
C ILE A 78 20.40 -9.99 -5.38
N TRP A 79 20.13 -9.91 -4.06
CA TRP A 79 21.06 -9.28 -3.13
C TRP A 79 22.40 -10.00 -3.04
N ASN A 80 23.45 -9.21 -3.02
CA ASN A 80 24.83 -9.67 -2.88
C ASN A 80 25.50 -8.93 -1.73
N SER A 81 25.98 -9.66 -0.72
CA SER A 81 26.56 -9.09 0.49
C SER A 81 27.82 -8.26 0.26
N LYS A 82 28.62 -8.61 -0.77
CA LYS A 82 29.85 -7.87 -1.12
C LYS A 82 29.54 -6.51 -1.75
N LYS A 83 28.51 -6.44 -2.61
CA LYS A 83 28.06 -5.19 -3.25
C LYS A 83 27.17 -4.37 -2.33
N ASN A 84 26.31 -5.04 -1.58
CA ASN A 84 25.37 -4.50 -0.58
C ASN A 84 24.57 -3.27 -1.07
N LEU A 85 24.09 -3.32 -2.33
CA LEU A 85 23.33 -2.22 -2.94
C LEU A 85 21.99 -2.05 -2.23
N GLY A 86 21.64 -0.81 -1.89
CA GLY A 86 20.45 -0.48 -1.09
C GLY A 86 19.14 -0.95 -1.70
N ASP A 87 18.97 -0.84 -3.01
CA ASP A 87 17.80 -1.26 -3.78
C ASP A 87 17.58 -2.78 -3.79
N THR A 88 18.63 -3.59 -3.62
CA THR A 88 18.55 -5.06 -3.62
C THR A 88 18.40 -5.69 -2.23
N ARG A 89 18.60 -4.92 -1.15
CA ARG A 89 18.57 -5.44 0.24
C ARG A 89 17.28 -6.13 0.63
N GLY A 90 16.14 -5.72 0.04
CA GLY A 90 14.83 -6.29 0.35
C GLY A 90 14.68 -7.78 -0.02
N GLY A 91 15.53 -8.32 -0.91
CA GLY A 91 15.27 -9.64 -1.47
C GLY A 91 13.94 -9.70 -2.19
N LEU A 92 13.08 -10.69 -1.87
CA LEU A 92 11.72 -10.72 -2.38
C LEU A 92 10.89 -9.65 -1.67
N SER A 93 10.21 -8.81 -2.45
CA SER A 93 9.42 -7.70 -1.91
C SER A 93 8.17 -7.40 -2.74
N VAL A 94 7.19 -6.80 -2.10
CA VAL A 94 5.93 -6.33 -2.70
C VAL A 94 5.67 -4.91 -2.23
N THR A 95 5.27 -4.05 -3.16
CA THR A 95 4.81 -2.68 -2.89
C THR A 95 3.36 -2.52 -3.30
N LEU A 96 2.57 -2.01 -2.39
CA LEU A 96 1.18 -1.60 -2.57
C LEU A 96 1.09 -0.06 -2.48
N VAL A 97 0.37 0.58 -3.39
CA VAL A 97 -0.18 1.92 -3.17
C VAL A 97 -1.64 1.74 -2.81
N GLY A 98 -1.98 2.11 -1.58
CA GLY A 98 -3.33 2.03 -1.06
C GLY A 98 -4.27 3.06 -1.69
N ASP A 99 -5.58 2.85 -1.59
CA ASP A 99 -6.59 3.79 -2.05
C ASP A 99 -6.56 5.11 -1.26
N ASP A 100 -5.85 5.13 -0.13
CA ASP A 100 -5.49 6.34 0.62
C ASP A 100 -4.31 7.12 0.03
N GLY A 101 -3.72 6.67 -1.08
CA GLY A 101 -2.57 7.30 -1.73
C GLY A 101 -1.23 7.04 -1.04
N VAL A 102 -1.19 6.25 0.03
CA VAL A 102 0.03 5.91 0.76
C VAL A 102 0.68 4.66 0.19
N ARG A 103 2.01 4.63 0.19
CA ARG A 103 2.80 3.50 -0.26
C ARG A 103 3.18 2.62 0.91
N TYR A 104 2.87 1.32 0.81
CA TYR A 104 3.17 0.27 1.77
C TYR A 104 4.16 -0.71 1.17
N TYR A 105 5.29 -0.90 1.83
CA TYR A 105 6.36 -1.76 1.40
C TYR A 105 6.56 -2.93 2.36
N GLY A 106 6.58 -4.15 1.82
CA GLY A 106 6.95 -5.35 2.55
C GLY A 106 8.10 -6.07 1.86
N SER A 107 9.06 -6.61 2.63
CA SER A 107 10.20 -7.32 2.06
C SER A 107 10.72 -8.46 2.95
N HIS A 108 11.77 -9.14 2.47
CA HIS A 108 12.39 -10.34 3.03
C HIS A 108 11.51 -11.60 2.94
N PHE A 109 10.55 -11.62 2.00
CA PHE A 109 9.62 -12.73 1.86
C PHE A 109 10.32 -14.05 1.49
N LYS A 110 9.73 -15.16 1.94
CA LYS A 110 10.08 -16.51 1.50
C LYS A 110 9.58 -16.78 0.08
N SER A 111 8.36 -16.32 -0.21
CA SER A 111 7.71 -16.42 -1.52
C SER A 111 6.64 -15.34 -1.64
N ILE A 112 6.31 -15.00 -2.87
CA ILE A 112 5.20 -14.12 -3.24
C ILE A 112 4.02 -14.99 -3.66
N GLU A 113 2.80 -14.59 -3.33
CA GLU A 113 1.58 -15.27 -3.72
C GLU A 113 1.44 -15.28 -5.24
N PRO A 114 1.11 -16.42 -5.89
CA PRO A 114 0.86 -16.45 -7.32
C PRO A 114 -0.18 -15.42 -7.76
N GLY A 115 0.09 -14.73 -8.89
CA GLY A 115 -0.78 -13.69 -9.43
C GLY A 115 -0.58 -12.29 -8.80
N ILE A 116 0.32 -12.14 -7.81
CA ILE A 116 0.70 -10.81 -7.29
C ILE A 116 1.79 -10.24 -8.17
N GLU A 117 1.41 -9.26 -9.00
CA GLU A 117 2.27 -8.57 -9.96
C GLU A 117 1.87 -7.10 -10.10
N PRO A 118 2.72 -6.21 -10.65
CA PRO A 118 2.38 -4.81 -10.85
C PRO A 118 1.10 -4.62 -11.67
N GLY A 119 0.22 -3.73 -11.21
CA GLY A 119 -1.09 -3.44 -11.81
C GLY A 119 -2.25 -4.24 -11.21
N VAL A 120 -1.98 -5.26 -10.40
CA VAL A 120 -3.04 -6.05 -9.74
C VAL A 120 -3.70 -5.22 -8.63
N VAL A 121 -5.03 -5.13 -8.67
CA VAL A 121 -5.86 -4.55 -7.61
C VAL A 121 -6.09 -5.61 -6.55
N VAL A 122 -5.90 -5.24 -5.29
CA VAL A 122 -6.05 -6.12 -4.14
C VAL A 122 -6.95 -5.48 -3.09
N VAL A 123 -7.58 -6.31 -2.26
CA VAL A 123 -8.40 -5.84 -1.14
C VAL A 123 -7.67 -6.06 0.20
N ALA A 124 -8.01 -5.27 1.21
CA ALA A 124 -7.49 -5.40 2.56
C ALA A 124 -7.61 -6.85 3.08
N GLY A 125 -6.53 -7.36 3.64
CA GLY A 125 -6.48 -8.77 4.11
C GLY A 125 -6.16 -9.81 3.02
N GLN A 126 -6.10 -9.43 1.74
CA GLN A 126 -5.67 -10.35 0.67
C GLN A 126 -4.20 -10.76 0.87
N THR A 127 -3.90 -12.06 0.76
CA THR A 127 -2.53 -12.57 0.87
C THR A 127 -1.68 -12.05 -0.30
N LEU A 128 -0.53 -11.46 0.01
CA LEU A 128 0.43 -10.95 -0.97
C LEU A 128 1.71 -11.78 -1.02
N ALA A 129 2.15 -12.28 0.13
CA ALA A 129 3.42 -12.98 0.26
C ALA A 129 3.49 -13.78 1.58
N TYR A 130 4.62 -14.42 1.81
CA TYR A 130 4.88 -15.21 3.01
C TYR A 130 6.19 -14.79 3.68
N VAL A 131 6.15 -14.65 5.01
CA VAL A 131 7.30 -14.24 5.84
C VAL A 131 8.52 -15.11 5.55
N GLY A 132 9.67 -14.48 5.43
CA GLY A 132 10.93 -15.16 5.14
C GLY A 132 12.14 -14.46 5.74
N ALA A 133 13.29 -14.62 5.08
CA ALA A 133 14.57 -14.01 5.43
C ALA A 133 15.45 -13.85 4.20
N THR A 134 14.89 -13.39 3.07
CA THR A 134 15.65 -13.15 1.83
C THR A 134 16.34 -11.77 1.85
N GLY A 135 17.18 -11.50 0.86
CA GLY A 135 17.95 -10.28 0.80
C GLY A 135 18.96 -10.15 1.94
N SER A 136 19.09 -8.95 2.51
CA SER A 136 20.01 -8.69 3.63
C SER A 136 19.58 -9.35 4.96
N ALA A 137 18.39 -9.92 5.01
CA ALA A 137 17.92 -10.70 6.16
C ALA A 137 18.42 -12.15 6.19
N ARG A 138 19.17 -12.60 5.18
CA ARG A 138 19.73 -13.96 5.18
C ARG A 138 20.57 -14.22 6.43
N GLY A 139 20.27 -15.32 7.12
CA GLY A 139 20.95 -15.70 8.37
C GLY A 139 20.39 -15.05 9.62
N THR A 140 19.35 -14.23 9.52
CA THR A 140 18.63 -13.66 10.68
C THR A 140 17.33 -14.42 10.97
N ALA A 141 16.68 -14.11 12.08
CA ALA A 141 15.33 -14.58 12.37
C ALA A 141 14.35 -14.10 11.27
N PRO A 142 13.37 -14.93 10.86
CA PRO A 142 12.40 -14.54 9.85
C PRO A 142 11.58 -13.31 10.30
N HIS A 143 11.43 -12.36 9.40
CA HIS A 143 10.69 -11.13 9.61
C HIS A 143 10.25 -10.50 8.30
N ILE A 144 9.42 -9.50 8.40
CA ILE A 144 9.06 -8.59 7.30
C ILE A 144 9.61 -7.23 7.64
N HIS A 145 10.47 -6.66 6.81
CA HIS A 145 10.70 -5.24 6.85
C HIS A 145 9.48 -4.53 6.28
N PHE A 146 8.82 -3.71 7.11
CA PHE A 146 7.59 -3.00 6.76
C PHE A 146 7.81 -1.49 6.79
N GLY A 147 7.56 -0.84 5.66
CA GLY A 147 7.74 0.60 5.49
C GLY A 147 6.47 1.30 4.99
N ILE A 148 6.26 2.52 5.48
CA ILE A 148 5.20 3.45 5.05
C ILE A 148 5.87 4.67 4.44
N SER A 149 5.45 5.07 3.22
CA SER A 149 5.99 6.22 2.49
C SER A 149 4.97 6.79 1.51
N TRP A 150 5.40 7.69 0.66
CA TRP A 150 4.64 8.18 -0.50
C TRP A 150 5.12 7.54 -1.80
N PRO A 151 4.28 7.47 -2.84
CA PRO A 151 4.68 7.00 -4.17
C PRO A 151 5.81 7.87 -4.74
N THR A 152 6.81 7.22 -5.35
CA THR A 152 7.92 7.86 -6.06
C THR A 152 7.94 7.40 -7.51
N PRO A 153 8.49 8.19 -8.46
CA PRO A 153 8.65 7.73 -9.85
C PRO A 153 9.40 6.40 -9.91
N VAL A 154 8.94 5.46 -10.74
CA VAL A 154 9.49 4.09 -10.83
C VAL A 154 10.98 4.11 -11.22
N GLU A 155 11.35 5.03 -12.10
CA GLU A 155 12.71 5.19 -12.63
C GLU A 155 13.71 5.74 -11.59
N SER A 156 13.20 6.35 -10.51
CA SER A 156 14.05 6.92 -9.48
C SER A 156 14.58 5.83 -8.54
N ASN A 157 15.90 5.73 -8.40
CA ASN A 157 16.52 4.82 -7.42
C ASN A 157 16.57 5.49 -6.04
N VAL A 158 15.38 5.70 -5.46
CA VAL A 158 15.20 6.34 -4.14
C VAL A 158 14.81 5.29 -3.07
N TRP A 159 15.55 4.21 -3.00
CA TRP A 159 15.29 3.08 -2.11
C TRP A 159 15.06 3.49 -0.65
N TRP A 160 15.70 4.58 -0.18
CA TRP A 160 15.56 5.09 1.19
C TRP A 160 14.19 5.71 1.47
N VAL A 161 13.51 6.28 0.46
CA VAL A 161 12.11 6.71 0.59
C VAL A 161 11.19 5.50 0.50
N ARG A 162 11.44 4.62 -0.47
CA ARG A 162 10.60 3.46 -0.77
C ARG A 162 10.54 2.46 0.38
N ARG A 163 11.57 2.34 1.20
CA ARG A 163 11.65 1.40 2.31
C ARG A 163 11.06 1.93 3.61
N GLY A 164 10.72 3.21 3.70
CA GLY A 164 10.01 3.80 4.82
C GLY A 164 10.50 5.20 5.19
N VAL A 165 9.57 6.08 5.51
CA VAL A 165 9.79 7.46 5.95
C VAL A 165 9.01 7.81 7.21
N LEU A 166 8.08 6.94 7.61
CA LEU A 166 7.21 7.09 8.76
C LEU A 166 7.31 5.83 9.63
N TYR A 167 7.52 6.00 10.93
CA TYR A 167 7.51 4.86 11.85
C TYR A 167 6.14 4.19 11.88
N PRO A 168 6.01 2.89 11.51
CA PRO A 168 4.71 2.23 11.35
C PRO A 168 4.06 1.83 12.68
N TRP A 169 4.79 1.70 13.77
CA TRP A 169 4.37 1.02 15.00
C TRP A 169 3.03 1.50 15.56
N SER A 170 2.74 2.81 15.54
CA SER A 170 1.48 3.34 16.07
C SER A 170 0.28 3.04 15.20
N TYR A 171 0.49 2.79 13.91
CA TYR A 171 -0.52 2.33 12.95
C TYR A 171 -0.71 0.83 13.09
N LEU A 172 0.36 0.07 13.19
CA LEU A 172 0.32 -1.37 13.43
C LEU A 172 -0.39 -1.70 14.75
N ASP A 173 -0.18 -0.93 15.81
CA ASP A 173 -0.91 -1.07 17.09
C ASP A 173 -2.41 -0.85 16.89
N ALA A 174 -2.81 0.20 16.16
CA ALA A 174 -4.20 0.50 15.87
C ALA A 174 -4.85 -0.59 15.01
N TRP A 175 -4.21 -0.99 13.90
CA TRP A 175 -4.73 -2.02 12.99
C TRP A 175 -4.83 -3.39 13.67
N LYS A 176 -3.89 -3.72 14.55
CA LYS A 176 -3.92 -4.95 15.34
C LYS A 176 -5.06 -4.96 16.36
N ALA A 177 -5.47 -3.78 16.84
CA ALA A 177 -6.62 -3.59 17.72
C ALA A 177 -7.96 -3.45 16.97
N GLY A 178 -7.96 -3.57 15.63
CA GLY A 178 -9.16 -3.39 14.79
C GLY A 178 -9.61 -1.94 14.67
N THR A 179 -8.70 -0.97 14.86
CA THR A 179 -8.99 0.45 14.74
C THR A 179 -8.41 0.99 13.45
N ASP A 180 -9.26 1.63 12.64
CA ASP A 180 -8.84 2.32 11.43
C ASP A 180 -8.05 3.58 11.79
N LYS A 181 -6.78 3.60 11.40
CA LYS A 181 -5.89 4.73 11.57
C LYS A 181 -5.13 4.96 10.29
N SER A 182 -5.49 6.02 9.55
CA SER A 182 -4.82 6.38 8.32
C SER A 182 -3.46 7.05 8.58
N PRO A 183 -2.38 6.62 7.88
CA PRO A 183 -1.10 7.31 7.91
C PRO A 183 -1.03 8.49 6.95
N PHE A 184 -2.02 8.69 6.07
CA PHE A 184 -2.01 9.68 4.98
C PHE A 184 -1.57 11.08 5.41
N SER A 185 -2.23 11.66 6.42
CA SER A 185 -1.91 13.03 6.86
C SER A 185 -0.48 13.17 7.39
N ALA A 186 0.05 12.14 8.06
CA ALA A 186 1.43 12.14 8.56
C ALA A 186 2.44 12.01 7.41
N VAL A 187 2.15 11.15 6.43
CA VAL A 187 2.96 10.98 5.22
C VAL A 187 3.02 12.27 4.41
N GLU A 188 1.87 12.91 4.16
CA GLU A 188 1.80 14.18 3.43
C GLU A 188 2.54 15.33 4.15
N LYS A 189 2.43 15.40 5.47
CA LYS A 189 3.20 16.38 6.27
C LYS A 189 4.70 16.15 6.13
N LEU A 190 5.16 14.92 6.15
CA LEU A 190 6.58 14.58 5.96
C LEU A 190 7.03 14.91 4.54
N ARG A 191 6.24 14.54 3.53
CA ARG A 191 6.52 14.81 2.11
C ARG A 191 6.67 16.31 1.86
N LYS A 192 5.75 17.13 2.39
CA LYS A 192 5.84 18.62 2.31
C LYS A 192 7.09 19.16 2.99
N LYS A 193 7.52 18.56 4.11
CA LYS A 193 8.71 18.97 4.86
C LYS A 193 10.03 18.57 4.19
N LEU A 194 10.09 17.37 3.62
CA LEU A 194 11.32 16.75 3.12
C LEU A 194 11.50 16.89 1.61
N GLY A 195 10.43 17.23 0.87
CA GLY A 195 10.36 17.17 -0.59
C GLY A 195 10.05 15.75 -1.08
N ASP A 196 9.67 15.62 -2.35
CA ASP A 196 9.31 14.35 -2.98
C ASP A 196 10.48 13.35 -2.97
N ILE A 197 11.69 13.86 -3.15
CA ILE A 197 12.93 13.07 -3.14
C ILE A 197 13.91 13.71 -2.16
N PRO A 198 13.84 13.37 -0.86
CA PRO A 198 14.78 13.87 0.12
C PRO A 198 16.20 13.33 -0.13
N PRO A 199 17.25 14.02 0.34
CA PRO A 199 18.61 13.52 0.25
C PRO A 199 18.75 12.10 0.82
N ALA A 200 19.60 11.28 0.19
CA ALA A 200 19.93 9.96 0.73
C ALA A 200 20.54 10.11 2.14
N PRO A 201 20.26 9.18 3.06
CA PRO A 201 20.87 9.19 4.38
C PRO A 201 22.39 9.10 4.24
N LYS A 202 23.10 9.90 5.04
CA LYS A 202 24.57 9.81 5.13
C LYS A 202 24.94 8.42 5.66
N LYS A 203 25.88 7.76 5.00
CA LYS A 203 26.46 6.49 5.48
C LYS A 203 27.24 6.70 6.76
#